data_bcb67343c7d878662a7e9eccad1cee1e
#
_entry.id   bcb67343c7d878662a7e9eccad1cee1e
#
_cell.length_a   1.000
_cell.length_b   1.000
_cell.length_c   1.000
_cell.angle_alpha   90.00
_cell.angle_beta   90.00
_cell.angle_gamma   90.00
#
_symmetry.space_group_name_H-M   'P 1'
#
loop_
_entity.id
_entity.type
_entity.pdbx_description
1 polymer ?
#
loop_
_entity_poly.entity_id
_entity_poly.type
_entity_poly.pdbx_seq_one_letter_code
_entity_poly.pdbx_strand_id
1 'polypeptide(L)'
;MKKLIVSGCSFTDKNFKSMSSPDYDCSFPKWPELLAKKLDMECINLGASGAGNNYIYSTLLEEIIRTPKNEIGLILASWSQVNREDYQVREKNYGRTFAFQDKFDNNMIWKNERIGRQGDVFYWIKDLLRYYISFESLCKKHNLPYKQFQMLNPFEGYLNGLSKTDFEIVNNLDNSNFEKRYKYQPKTKDDRLECFKLPIEYEKFIDTENFIGWPAIWSLGGYAIEEKTLMTDKRHNSVFYGDKRHNIKELIISDYDYHPNAKGHQKISEFIYERL
;
A
#
# COMPACT_ATOMS: atom_id res chain seq x y z
N MET A 1 -26.77 1.21 -10.08
CA MET A 1 -26.06 0.43 -9.03
C MET A 1 -25.01 1.33 -8.41
N LYS A 2 -24.79 1.24 -7.11
CA LYS A 2 -23.72 1.98 -6.45
C LYS A 2 -22.36 1.41 -6.84
N LYS A 3 -21.33 2.24 -6.82
CA LYS A 3 -19.96 1.88 -7.21
C LYS A 3 -19.04 1.81 -6.01
N LEU A 4 -18.24 0.75 -5.93
CA LEU A 4 -17.07 0.64 -5.09
C LEU A 4 -15.85 1.07 -5.91
N ILE A 5 -15.24 2.21 -5.56
CA ILE A 5 -14.06 2.74 -6.23
C ILE A 5 -12.84 2.43 -5.37
N VAL A 6 -11.86 1.71 -5.92
CA VAL A 6 -10.67 1.25 -5.18
C VAL A 6 -9.42 1.53 -6.00
N SER A 7 -8.39 2.08 -5.36
CA SER A 7 -7.03 2.12 -5.94
C SER A 7 -6.01 1.53 -4.97
N GLY A 8 -4.93 0.97 -5.50
CA GLY A 8 -3.88 0.31 -4.73
C GLY A 8 -2.76 -0.24 -5.61
N CYS A 9 -1.86 -0.98 -5.00
CA CYS A 9 -0.71 -1.60 -5.66
C CYS A 9 -1.04 -3.00 -6.24
N SER A 10 0.00 -3.83 -6.44
CA SER A 10 -0.13 -5.20 -6.97
C SER A 10 -1.09 -6.10 -6.21
N PHE A 11 -1.28 -5.89 -4.90
CA PHE A 11 -2.26 -6.60 -4.08
C PHE A 11 -3.72 -6.23 -4.43
N THR A 12 -3.91 -5.15 -5.16
CA THR A 12 -5.23 -4.65 -5.59
C THR A 12 -5.46 -4.87 -7.08
N ASP A 13 -4.38 -4.96 -7.87
CA ASP A 13 -4.40 -5.02 -9.34
C ASP A 13 -5.15 -6.25 -9.86
N LYS A 14 -6.27 -6.02 -10.56
CA LYS A 14 -7.07 -7.09 -11.16
C LYS A 14 -6.32 -7.86 -12.26
N ASN A 15 -5.34 -7.22 -12.90
CA ASN A 15 -4.54 -7.79 -13.98
C ASN A 15 -3.20 -8.31 -13.49
N PHE A 16 -2.99 -8.41 -12.18
CA PHE A 16 -1.74 -8.91 -11.59
C PHE A 16 -1.35 -10.27 -12.18
N LYS A 17 -0.07 -10.35 -12.54
CA LYS A 17 0.61 -11.58 -12.94
C LYS A 17 1.87 -11.74 -12.10
N SER A 18 2.09 -12.96 -11.58
CA SER A 18 3.30 -13.26 -10.83
C SER A 18 4.53 -13.25 -11.76
N MET A 19 5.53 -12.45 -11.40
CA MET A 19 6.83 -12.47 -12.09
C MET A 19 7.72 -13.60 -11.57
N SER A 20 7.58 -13.96 -10.30
CA SER A 20 8.36 -15.02 -9.64
C SER A 20 7.80 -16.42 -9.86
N SER A 21 6.54 -16.53 -10.30
CA SER A 21 5.82 -17.77 -10.59
C SER A 21 4.98 -17.56 -11.87
N PRO A 22 5.61 -17.46 -13.06
CA PRO A 22 4.93 -17.06 -14.30
C PRO A 22 3.80 -18.00 -14.75
N ASP A 23 3.92 -19.27 -14.40
CA ASP A 23 2.94 -20.32 -14.75
C ASP A 23 1.76 -20.39 -13.77
N TYR A 24 1.78 -19.59 -12.69
CA TYR A 24 0.69 -19.56 -11.73
C TYR A 24 -0.51 -18.81 -12.29
N ASP A 25 -1.67 -19.46 -12.33
CA ASP A 25 -2.92 -18.81 -12.78
C ASP A 25 -3.38 -17.76 -11.80
N CYS A 26 -3.25 -16.51 -12.19
CA CYS A 26 -3.70 -15.34 -11.43
C CYS A 26 -5.07 -14.79 -11.90
N SER A 27 -5.86 -15.53 -12.67
CA SER A 27 -7.13 -15.06 -13.27
C SER A 27 -8.30 -14.94 -12.27
N PHE A 28 -8.13 -15.41 -11.03
CA PHE A 28 -9.13 -15.33 -9.98
C PHE A 28 -9.49 -13.88 -9.59
N PRO A 29 -10.72 -13.61 -9.11
CA PRO A 29 -11.13 -12.32 -8.60
C PRO A 29 -10.24 -11.85 -7.46
N LYS A 30 -9.85 -10.57 -7.47
CA LYS A 30 -9.06 -9.95 -6.39
C LYS A 30 -9.99 -9.49 -5.26
N TRP A 31 -9.41 -9.07 -4.14
CA TRP A 31 -10.20 -8.65 -2.99
C TRP A 31 -11.19 -7.50 -3.29
N PRO A 32 -10.92 -6.52 -4.20
CA PRO A 32 -11.91 -5.48 -4.50
C PRO A 32 -13.16 -6.01 -5.17
N GLU A 33 -13.01 -6.92 -6.15
CA GLU A 33 -14.13 -7.55 -6.84
C GLU A 33 -14.95 -8.42 -5.88
N LEU A 34 -14.27 -9.16 -4.98
CA LEU A 34 -14.93 -9.97 -3.95
C LEU A 34 -15.70 -9.11 -2.95
N LEU A 35 -15.11 -7.97 -2.54
CA LEU A 35 -15.75 -7.03 -1.63
C LEU A 35 -16.96 -6.34 -2.28
N ALA A 36 -16.81 -5.88 -3.53
CA ALA A 36 -17.90 -5.25 -4.28
C ALA A 36 -19.11 -6.19 -4.40
N LYS A 37 -18.87 -7.49 -4.67
CA LYS A 37 -19.91 -8.50 -4.69
C LYS A 37 -20.63 -8.63 -3.34
N LYS A 38 -19.89 -8.59 -2.22
CA LYS A 38 -20.49 -8.65 -0.86
C LYS A 38 -21.33 -7.41 -0.54
N LEU A 39 -20.95 -6.25 -1.09
CA LEU A 39 -21.63 -4.96 -0.88
C LEU A 39 -22.76 -4.70 -1.88
N ASP A 40 -23.00 -5.60 -2.84
CA ASP A 40 -23.94 -5.42 -3.96
C ASP A 40 -23.64 -4.12 -4.75
N MET A 41 -22.34 -3.89 -5.07
CA MET A 41 -21.83 -2.74 -5.78
C MET A 41 -21.09 -3.16 -7.07
N GLU A 42 -21.06 -2.26 -8.05
CA GLU A 42 -20.14 -2.35 -9.19
C GLU A 42 -18.72 -2.03 -8.73
N CYS A 43 -17.73 -2.85 -9.12
CA CYS A 43 -16.33 -2.62 -8.77
C CYS A 43 -15.60 -1.79 -9.82
N ILE A 44 -15.11 -0.62 -9.44
CA ILE A 44 -14.12 0.15 -10.20
C ILE A 44 -12.76 -0.06 -9.53
N ASN A 45 -12.00 -1.03 -10.05
CA ASN A 45 -10.67 -1.34 -9.55
C ASN A 45 -9.61 -0.63 -10.38
N LEU A 46 -8.93 0.35 -9.76
CA LEU A 46 -7.87 1.18 -10.34
C LEU A 46 -6.47 0.71 -9.91
N GLY A 47 -6.39 -0.39 -9.17
CA GLY A 47 -5.11 -0.93 -8.70
C GLY A 47 -4.15 -1.27 -9.83
N ALA A 48 -2.87 -1.04 -9.62
CA ALA A 48 -1.82 -1.34 -10.58
C ALA A 48 -0.55 -1.88 -9.89
N SER A 49 0.06 -2.89 -10.50
CA SER A 49 1.29 -3.50 -9.98
C SER A 49 2.42 -2.49 -9.91
N GLY A 50 3.10 -2.42 -8.75
CA GLY A 50 4.18 -1.46 -8.51
C GLY A 50 3.73 -0.06 -8.11
N ALA A 51 2.44 0.27 -8.17
CA ALA A 51 1.93 1.60 -7.83
C ALA A 51 2.40 2.08 -6.45
N GLY A 52 2.78 3.33 -6.38
CA GLY A 52 3.04 4.09 -5.17
C GLY A 52 1.84 4.96 -4.77
N ASN A 53 2.06 5.82 -3.80
CA ASN A 53 0.95 6.56 -3.18
C ASN A 53 0.46 7.75 -4.02
N ASN A 54 1.32 8.32 -4.87
CA ASN A 54 0.89 9.34 -5.82
C ASN A 54 -0.07 8.77 -6.86
N TYR A 55 0.24 7.60 -7.43
CA TYR A 55 -0.67 6.91 -8.34
C TYR A 55 -2.02 6.64 -7.67
N ILE A 56 -2.01 6.08 -6.46
CA ILE A 56 -3.22 5.71 -5.71
C ILE A 56 -4.12 6.94 -5.51
N TYR A 57 -3.54 8.04 -5.00
CA TYR A 57 -4.27 9.27 -4.77
C TYR A 57 -4.84 9.87 -6.07
N SER A 58 -4.00 9.98 -7.10
CA SER A 58 -4.36 10.64 -8.35
C SER A 58 -5.46 9.88 -9.10
N THR A 59 -5.37 8.55 -9.16
CA THR A 59 -6.39 7.74 -9.83
C THR A 59 -7.73 7.76 -9.10
N LEU A 60 -7.72 7.80 -7.76
CA LEU A 60 -8.95 8.00 -6.98
C LEU A 60 -9.55 9.37 -7.24
N LEU A 61 -8.74 10.43 -7.20
CA LEU A 61 -9.21 11.79 -7.46
C LEU A 61 -9.85 11.91 -8.85
N GLU A 62 -9.19 11.39 -9.89
CA GLU A 62 -9.69 11.44 -11.26
C GLU A 62 -11.00 10.66 -11.41
N GLU A 63 -11.11 9.48 -10.79
CA GLU A 63 -12.33 8.69 -10.87
C GLU A 63 -13.48 9.34 -10.07
N ILE A 64 -13.20 9.96 -8.93
CA ILE A 64 -14.18 10.73 -8.16
C ILE A 64 -14.74 11.90 -9.00
N ILE A 65 -13.89 12.59 -9.73
CA ILE A 65 -14.31 13.72 -10.62
C ILE A 65 -15.23 13.23 -11.73
N ARG A 66 -15.03 12.03 -12.26
CA ARG A 66 -15.79 11.48 -13.40
C ARG A 66 -17.07 10.77 -13.00
N THR A 67 -17.10 10.19 -11.81
CA THR A 67 -18.26 9.42 -11.35
C THR A 67 -19.28 10.36 -10.71
N PRO A 68 -20.54 10.34 -11.17
CA PRO A 68 -21.61 11.09 -10.52
C PRO A 68 -21.70 10.74 -9.04
N LYS A 69 -21.75 11.76 -8.17
CA LYS A 69 -21.73 11.57 -6.70
C LYS A 69 -22.79 10.57 -6.21
N ASN A 70 -23.97 10.61 -6.79
CA ASN A 70 -25.08 9.72 -6.43
C ASN A 70 -24.83 8.25 -6.82
N GLU A 71 -23.85 7.97 -7.66
CA GLU A 71 -23.45 6.60 -8.03
C GLU A 71 -22.31 6.06 -7.12
N ILE A 72 -21.60 6.93 -6.41
CA ILE A 72 -20.54 6.50 -5.50
C ILE A 72 -21.15 5.83 -4.27
N GLY A 73 -20.81 4.58 -4.03
CA GLY A 73 -21.23 3.82 -2.85
C GLY A 73 -20.17 3.79 -1.75
N LEU A 74 -18.91 3.60 -2.14
CA LEU A 74 -17.76 3.61 -1.21
C LEU A 74 -16.47 3.84 -1.99
N ILE A 75 -15.54 4.58 -1.38
CA ILE A 75 -14.19 4.79 -1.92
C ILE A 75 -13.17 4.20 -0.96
N LEU A 76 -12.26 3.37 -1.48
CA LEU A 76 -11.21 2.75 -0.69
C LEU A 76 -9.82 3.14 -1.22
N ALA A 77 -9.02 3.79 -0.37
CA ALA A 77 -7.61 4.02 -0.64
C ALA A 77 -6.76 2.92 0.02
N SER A 78 -6.15 2.07 -0.80
CA SER A 78 -5.31 0.95 -0.39
C SER A 78 -3.84 1.34 -0.55
N TRP A 79 -3.28 2.03 0.46
CA TRP A 79 -1.97 2.65 0.39
C TRP A 79 -0.82 1.65 0.30
N SER A 80 0.27 2.08 -0.32
CA SER A 80 1.46 1.28 -0.57
C SER A 80 2.66 1.77 0.24
N GLN A 81 3.84 1.23 -0.05
CA GLN A 81 5.10 1.53 0.64
C GLN A 81 5.56 2.98 0.39
N VAL A 82 6.24 3.57 1.38
CA VAL A 82 6.73 4.95 1.31
C VAL A 82 7.84 5.16 0.28
N ASN A 83 8.58 4.11 -0.06
CA ASN A 83 9.73 4.16 -0.97
C ASN A 83 9.37 4.09 -2.46
N ARG A 84 8.08 4.12 -2.80
CA ARG A 84 7.60 4.14 -4.18
C ARG A 84 7.31 5.56 -4.62
N GLU A 85 7.86 5.94 -5.75
CA GLU A 85 7.59 7.21 -6.41
C GLU A 85 6.95 6.97 -7.76
N ASP A 86 5.86 7.69 -8.03
CA ASP A 86 5.15 7.65 -9.29
C ASP A 86 5.13 9.03 -9.91
N TYR A 87 5.15 9.07 -11.24
CA TYR A 87 4.94 10.29 -12.00
C TYR A 87 4.31 9.97 -13.35
N GLN A 88 3.55 10.92 -13.88
CA GLN A 88 3.00 10.83 -15.22
C GLN A 88 3.94 11.48 -16.24
N VAL A 89 4.07 10.84 -17.39
CA VAL A 89 4.78 11.40 -18.54
C VAL A 89 3.95 11.22 -19.80
N ARG A 90 4.04 12.19 -20.73
CA ARG A 90 3.55 11.97 -22.08
C ARG A 90 4.43 10.95 -22.78
N GLU A 91 3.79 10.00 -23.45
CA GLU A 91 4.51 9.01 -24.24
C GLU A 91 5.22 9.69 -25.41
N LYS A 92 6.54 9.85 -25.29
CA LYS A 92 7.42 10.21 -26.39
C LYS A 92 8.51 9.15 -26.45
N ASN A 93 8.25 8.06 -27.17
CA ASN A 93 9.24 7.06 -27.62
C ASN A 93 10.33 6.67 -26.60
N TYR A 94 10.01 6.37 -25.36
CA TYR A 94 10.96 5.87 -24.39
C TYR A 94 10.76 4.38 -24.13
N GLY A 95 11.85 3.64 -24.18
CA GLY A 95 11.88 2.21 -23.96
C GLY A 95 11.31 1.79 -22.59
N ARG A 96 10.83 0.57 -22.55
CA ARG A 96 10.09 -0.10 -21.49
C ARG A 96 10.72 0.06 -20.09
N THR A 97 10.19 0.91 -19.28
CA THR A 97 10.24 0.85 -17.81
C THR A 97 8.81 0.70 -17.33
N PHE A 98 8.57 0.03 -16.21
CA PHE A 98 7.25 -0.28 -15.66
C PHE A 98 6.29 0.92 -15.80
N ALA A 99 5.58 0.96 -16.91
CA ALA A 99 4.67 2.04 -17.24
C ALA A 99 3.25 1.54 -17.02
N PHE A 100 2.48 2.23 -16.22
CA PHE A 100 1.05 2.02 -16.10
C PHE A 100 0.37 2.94 -17.11
N GLN A 101 -0.40 2.35 -18.00
CA GLN A 101 -1.16 3.15 -18.97
C GLN A 101 -2.28 3.86 -18.22
N ASP A 102 -2.32 5.18 -18.33
CA ASP A 102 -3.45 5.97 -17.85
C ASP A 102 -4.71 5.56 -18.63
N LYS A 103 -5.72 5.10 -17.93
CA LYS A 103 -7.01 4.73 -18.54
C LYS A 103 -7.73 5.93 -19.14
N PHE A 104 -7.31 7.13 -18.80
CA PHE A 104 -8.05 8.35 -19.06
C PHE A 104 -7.41 9.25 -20.11
N ASP A 105 -6.11 9.16 -20.29
CA ASP A 105 -5.39 9.85 -21.36
C ASP A 105 -4.42 8.88 -22.01
N ASN A 106 -4.75 8.44 -23.24
CA ASN A 106 -3.91 7.50 -24.01
C ASN A 106 -2.49 8.01 -24.28
N ASN A 107 -2.22 9.29 -24.03
CA ASN A 107 -0.91 9.92 -24.20
C ASN A 107 -0.12 10.03 -22.90
N MET A 108 -0.70 9.63 -21.76
CA MET A 108 -0.06 9.71 -20.45
C MET A 108 0.25 8.31 -19.93
N ILE A 109 1.47 8.15 -19.44
CA ILE A 109 1.95 6.90 -18.84
C ILE A 109 2.43 7.17 -17.43
N TRP A 110 1.97 6.37 -16.49
CA TRP A 110 2.50 6.33 -15.15
C TRP A 110 3.82 5.56 -15.12
N LYS A 111 4.81 6.15 -14.48
CA LYS A 111 6.10 5.51 -14.18
C LYS A 111 6.26 5.40 -12.67
N ASN A 112 6.86 4.30 -12.25
CA ASN A 112 7.20 4.04 -10.86
C ASN A 112 8.70 3.85 -10.72
N GLU A 113 9.32 4.54 -9.77
CA GLU A 113 10.72 4.38 -9.40
C GLU A 113 10.84 4.02 -7.92
N ARG A 114 11.37 2.84 -7.64
CA ARG A 114 11.70 2.43 -6.26
C ARG A 114 13.06 2.94 -5.82
N ILE A 115 13.96 3.22 -6.76
CA ILE A 115 15.34 3.60 -6.52
C ILE A 115 15.56 4.98 -7.13
N GLY A 116 16.06 5.91 -6.33
CA GLY A 116 16.34 7.27 -6.79
C GLY A 116 15.30 8.31 -6.40
N ARG A 117 14.26 7.92 -5.63
CA ARG A 117 13.30 8.86 -5.07
C ARG A 117 14.01 10.00 -4.34
N GLN A 118 13.55 11.22 -4.57
CA GLN A 118 14.09 12.41 -3.91
C GLN A 118 13.80 12.39 -2.39
N GLY A 119 14.72 12.94 -1.60
CA GLY A 119 14.58 13.01 -0.15
C GLY A 119 15.06 11.75 0.58
N ASP A 120 14.59 11.58 1.79
CA ASP A 120 14.88 10.49 2.70
C ASP A 120 13.61 9.86 3.27
N VAL A 121 13.76 8.82 4.11
CA VAL A 121 12.63 8.12 4.72
C VAL A 121 11.74 9.06 5.53
N PHE A 122 12.30 10.04 6.21
CA PHE A 122 11.54 11.02 6.97
C PHE A 122 10.62 11.87 6.07
N TYR A 123 11.15 12.35 4.95
CA TYR A 123 10.36 13.04 3.95
C TYR A 123 9.28 12.13 3.34
N TRP A 124 9.62 10.88 3.02
CA TRP A 124 8.67 9.93 2.40
C TRP A 124 7.50 9.58 3.32
N ILE A 125 7.75 9.49 4.64
CA ILE A 125 6.69 9.29 5.63
C ILE A 125 5.78 10.53 5.67
N LYS A 126 6.35 11.73 5.71
CA LYS A 126 5.56 12.97 5.66
C LYS A 126 4.70 13.06 4.41
N ASP A 127 5.26 12.66 3.28
CA ASP A 127 4.55 12.64 2.01
C ASP A 127 3.37 11.65 2.03
N LEU A 128 3.58 10.45 2.56
CA LEU A 128 2.50 9.48 2.77
C LEU A 128 1.39 10.05 3.67
N LEU A 129 1.75 10.67 4.79
CA LEU A 129 0.76 11.28 5.71
C LEU A 129 -0.02 12.42 5.05
N ARG A 130 0.61 13.18 4.14
CA ARG A 130 -0.07 14.20 3.33
C ARG A 130 -1.11 13.58 2.40
N TYR A 131 -0.81 12.43 1.77
CA TYR A 131 -1.80 11.72 0.96
C TYR A 131 -2.99 11.25 1.79
N TYR A 132 -2.78 10.73 2.99
CA TYR A 132 -3.87 10.34 3.89
C TYR A 132 -4.81 11.51 4.17
N ILE A 133 -4.24 12.64 4.63
CA ILE A 133 -5.00 13.84 4.97
C ILE A 133 -5.69 14.45 3.73
N SER A 134 -5.00 14.48 2.59
CA SER A 134 -5.54 15.05 1.36
C SER A 134 -6.73 14.23 0.83
N PHE A 135 -6.61 12.91 0.84
CA PHE A 135 -7.68 12.00 0.43
C PHE A 135 -8.91 12.12 1.35
N GLU A 136 -8.67 12.08 2.64
CA GLU A 136 -9.72 12.26 3.65
C GLU A 136 -10.41 13.60 3.51
N SER A 137 -9.65 14.69 3.39
CA SER A 137 -10.16 16.04 3.22
C SER A 137 -11.01 16.18 1.97
N LEU A 138 -10.58 15.56 0.86
CA LEU A 138 -11.35 15.50 -0.39
C LEU A 138 -12.70 14.81 -0.16
N CYS A 139 -12.69 13.63 0.45
CA CYS A 139 -13.89 12.85 0.69
C CYS A 139 -14.86 13.58 1.64
N LYS A 140 -14.37 14.13 2.75
CA LYS A 140 -15.16 14.90 3.71
C LYS A 140 -15.78 16.15 3.08
N LYS A 141 -14.98 16.94 2.34
CA LYS A 141 -15.46 18.16 1.67
C LYS A 141 -16.62 17.87 0.72
N HIS A 142 -16.61 16.74 0.06
CA HIS A 142 -17.64 16.35 -0.89
C HIS A 142 -18.71 15.42 -0.32
N ASN A 143 -18.68 15.12 0.98
CA ASN A 143 -19.57 14.17 1.66
C ASN A 143 -19.63 12.83 0.90
N LEU A 144 -18.46 12.23 0.66
CA LEU A 144 -18.30 10.94 0.01
C LEU A 144 -18.03 9.86 1.06
N PRO A 145 -18.66 8.68 0.95
CA PRO A 145 -18.35 7.55 1.83
C PRO A 145 -16.96 7.00 1.49
N TYR A 146 -16.09 6.89 2.48
CA TYR A 146 -14.72 6.41 2.28
C TYR A 146 -14.19 5.63 3.48
N LYS A 147 -13.21 4.80 3.20
CA LYS A 147 -12.24 4.27 4.16
C LYS A 147 -10.86 4.29 3.52
N GLN A 148 -9.84 4.30 4.37
CA GLN A 148 -8.45 4.17 3.93
C GLN A 148 -7.70 3.20 4.83
N PHE A 149 -6.66 2.59 4.31
CA PHE A 149 -5.81 1.66 5.04
C PHE A 149 -4.47 1.46 4.36
N GLN A 150 -3.50 1.04 5.13
CA GLN A 150 -2.24 0.59 4.60
C GLN A 150 -2.35 -0.87 4.15
N MET A 151 -2.18 -1.15 2.85
CA MET A 151 -2.21 -2.52 2.36
C MET A 151 -0.94 -3.26 2.70
N LEU A 152 0.20 -2.67 2.35
CA LEU A 152 1.53 -3.19 2.60
C LEU A 152 2.14 -2.44 3.77
N ASN A 153 3.03 -3.10 4.51
CA ASN A 153 3.84 -2.42 5.49
C ASN A 153 4.50 -1.15 4.91
N PRO A 154 4.22 0.04 5.45
CA PRO A 154 4.65 1.30 4.84
C PRO A 154 6.17 1.43 4.76
N PHE A 155 6.90 0.83 5.69
CA PHE A 155 8.33 1.06 5.88
C PHE A 155 9.21 -0.11 5.42
N GLU A 156 8.62 -1.24 5.02
CA GLU A 156 9.29 -2.41 4.43
C GLU A 156 10.69 -2.69 5.00
N GLY A 157 10.77 -2.95 6.31
CA GLY A 157 12.04 -3.29 6.97
C GLY A 157 12.87 -2.11 7.47
N TYR A 158 12.45 -0.85 7.20
CA TYR A 158 13.17 0.31 7.76
C TYR A 158 12.86 0.55 9.24
N LEU A 159 11.57 0.52 9.57
CA LEU A 159 11.10 0.96 10.88
C LEU A 159 10.18 -0.03 11.55
N ASN A 160 9.56 -0.91 10.77
CA ASN A 160 8.53 -1.79 11.27
C ASN A 160 9.11 -2.98 12.03
N GLY A 161 8.53 -3.31 13.15
CA GLY A 161 9.01 -4.37 14.03
C GLY A 161 10.18 -3.93 14.92
N LEU A 162 10.53 -2.65 14.93
CA LEU A 162 11.54 -2.14 15.83
C LEU A 162 10.98 -2.01 17.25
N SER A 163 11.07 -3.07 18.03
CA SER A 163 11.02 -2.97 19.49
C SER A 163 12.31 -2.33 20.01
N LYS A 164 12.34 -1.96 21.28
CA LYS A 164 13.53 -1.39 21.91
C LYS A 164 14.76 -2.32 21.80
N THR A 165 14.55 -3.64 21.81
CA THR A 165 15.57 -4.68 21.62
C THR A 165 16.03 -4.78 20.17
N ASP A 166 15.11 -4.51 19.22
CA ASP A 166 15.37 -4.62 17.79
C ASP A 166 16.29 -3.51 17.28
N PHE A 167 16.29 -2.33 17.90
CA PHE A 167 17.23 -1.26 17.58
C PHE A 167 18.70 -1.67 17.79
N GLU A 168 18.99 -2.49 18.79
CA GLU A 168 20.34 -2.98 19.08
C GLU A 168 20.80 -3.97 18.01
N ILE A 169 19.91 -4.82 17.52
CA ILE A 169 20.19 -5.79 16.46
C ILE A 169 20.41 -5.09 15.13
N VAL A 170 19.55 -4.11 14.78
CA VAL A 170 19.67 -3.33 13.54
C VAL A 170 21.00 -2.58 13.45
N ASN A 171 21.51 -2.06 14.57
CA ASN A 171 22.78 -1.36 14.60
C ASN A 171 24.00 -2.29 14.41
N ASN A 172 23.83 -3.60 14.64
CA ASN A 172 24.90 -4.60 14.54
C ASN A 172 24.85 -5.43 13.23
N LEU A 173 23.87 -5.21 12.37
CA LEU A 173 23.77 -5.92 11.11
C LEU A 173 24.65 -5.28 10.03
N ASP A 174 25.34 -6.15 9.28
CA ASP A 174 26.01 -5.74 8.04
C ASP A 174 24.98 -5.31 7.00
N ASN A 175 24.79 -4.00 6.90
CA ASN A 175 23.84 -3.37 6.02
C ASN A 175 24.33 -3.22 4.57
N SER A 176 25.45 -3.86 4.18
CA SER A 176 26.08 -3.66 2.88
C SER A 176 25.14 -3.91 1.69
N ASN A 177 24.27 -4.91 1.79
CA ASN A 177 23.24 -5.17 0.77
C ASN A 177 22.03 -4.25 0.87
N PHE A 178 21.77 -3.74 2.04
CA PHE A 178 20.64 -2.87 2.31
C PHE A 178 20.96 -1.43 1.89
N GLU A 179 22.17 -0.93 2.16
CA GLU A 179 22.64 0.39 1.71
C GLU A 179 22.72 0.52 0.18
N LYS A 180 23.04 -0.57 -0.51
CA LYS A 180 23.00 -0.61 -1.99
C LYS A 180 21.57 -0.48 -2.54
N ARG A 181 20.59 -0.96 -1.81
CA ARG A 181 19.17 -0.94 -2.22
C ARG A 181 18.47 0.38 -1.90
N TYR A 182 18.91 1.05 -0.83
CA TYR A 182 18.21 2.21 -0.27
C TYR A 182 19.20 3.30 0.13
N LYS A 183 19.45 4.18 -0.79
CA LYS A 183 20.46 5.26 -0.68
C LYS A 183 20.22 6.25 0.48
N TYR A 184 18.99 6.33 1.00
CA TYR A 184 18.57 7.35 1.96
C TYR A 184 17.90 6.76 3.20
N GLN A 185 18.61 5.91 3.92
CA GLN A 185 18.11 5.36 5.18
C GLN A 185 18.42 6.28 6.37
N PRO A 186 17.56 6.23 7.40
CA PRO A 186 17.92 6.78 8.69
C PRO A 186 19.18 6.09 9.18
N LYS A 187 20.26 6.85 9.38
CA LYS A 187 21.58 6.31 9.71
C LYS A 187 21.71 5.99 11.18
N THR A 188 20.98 6.69 12.04
CA THR A 188 21.08 6.57 13.49
C THR A 188 19.79 6.02 14.09
N LYS A 189 19.88 5.55 15.33
CA LYS A 189 18.72 5.14 16.14
C LYS A 189 17.75 6.32 16.34
N ASP A 190 18.28 7.51 16.57
CA ASP A 190 17.49 8.71 16.84
C ASP A 190 16.72 9.13 15.59
N ASP A 191 17.32 9.08 14.42
CA ASP A 191 16.64 9.35 13.13
C ASP A 191 15.45 8.41 12.91
N ARG A 192 15.61 7.14 13.29
CA ARG A 192 14.52 6.15 13.18
C ARG A 192 13.40 6.43 14.16
N LEU A 193 13.73 6.79 15.39
CA LEU A 193 12.73 7.18 16.40
C LEU A 193 11.95 8.41 15.96
N GLU A 194 12.61 9.40 15.36
CA GLU A 194 11.92 10.57 14.81
C GLU A 194 10.93 10.17 13.71
N CYS A 195 11.29 9.22 12.84
CA CYS A 195 10.35 8.70 11.84
C CYS A 195 9.10 8.06 12.47
N PHE A 196 9.24 7.37 13.61
CA PHE A 196 8.09 6.79 14.33
C PHE A 196 7.19 7.81 14.99
N LYS A 197 7.73 8.96 15.39
CA LYS A 197 6.94 10.03 16.00
C LYS A 197 5.99 10.69 15.01
N LEU A 198 6.35 10.72 13.72
CA LEU A 198 5.55 11.40 12.70
C LEU A 198 4.08 10.96 12.63
N PRO A 199 3.75 9.66 12.54
CA PRO A 199 2.35 9.22 12.56
C PRO A 199 1.61 9.67 13.81
N ILE A 200 2.26 9.66 14.98
CA ILE A 200 1.67 10.10 16.26
C ILE A 200 1.40 11.62 16.24
N GLU A 201 2.35 12.40 15.73
CA GLU A 201 2.18 13.87 15.61
C GLU A 201 1.07 14.25 14.65
N TYR A 202 0.89 13.47 13.58
CA TYR A 202 -0.12 13.71 12.54
C TYR A 202 -1.49 13.14 12.88
N GLU A 203 -1.60 12.27 13.90
CA GLU A 203 -2.85 11.59 14.28
C GLU A 203 -4.02 12.55 14.47
N LYS A 204 -3.80 13.72 15.09
CA LYS A 204 -4.83 14.75 15.30
C LYS A 204 -5.46 15.29 14.01
N PHE A 205 -4.84 15.04 12.85
CA PHE A 205 -5.34 15.42 11.54
C PHE A 205 -5.92 14.24 10.76
N ILE A 206 -5.84 13.03 11.29
CA ILE A 206 -6.30 11.79 10.66
C ILE A 206 -7.63 11.37 11.30
N ASP A 207 -8.58 11.02 10.47
CA ASP A 207 -9.81 10.38 10.91
C ASP A 207 -9.56 8.89 11.16
N THR A 208 -9.19 8.57 12.39
CA THR A 208 -8.83 7.21 12.78
C THR A 208 -9.99 6.22 12.70
N GLU A 209 -11.24 6.68 12.76
CA GLU A 209 -12.42 5.83 12.56
C GLU A 209 -12.56 5.37 11.11
N ASN A 210 -12.13 6.20 10.16
CA ASN A 210 -12.13 5.88 8.74
C ASN A 210 -10.79 5.35 8.23
N PHE A 211 -9.80 5.15 9.13
CA PHE A 211 -8.52 4.54 8.82
C PHE A 211 -8.40 3.14 9.44
N ILE A 212 -8.62 2.09 8.65
CA ILE A 212 -8.50 0.71 9.13
C ILE A 212 -7.04 0.39 9.45
N GLY A 213 -6.76 0.10 10.72
CA GLY A 213 -5.42 -0.31 11.18
C GLY A 213 -4.49 0.84 11.58
N TRP A 214 -5.01 2.06 11.79
CA TRP A 214 -4.20 3.17 12.29
C TRP A 214 -3.43 2.81 13.60
N PRO A 215 -2.20 3.26 13.79
CA PRO A 215 -1.36 4.11 12.93
C PRO A 215 -0.58 3.37 11.83
N ALA A 216 -1.03 2.22 11.38
CA ALA A 216 -0.44 1.38 10.33
C ALA A 216 0.97 0.84 10.65
N ILE A 217 1.42 0.96 11.88
CA ILE A 217 2.72 0.52 12.39
C ILE A 217 2.48 -0.40 13.58
N TRP A 218 2.94 -1.64 13.47
CA TRP A 218 2.65 -2.67 14.47
C TRP A 218 3.15 -2.31 15.87
N SER A 219 4.36 -1.80 15.98
CA SER A 219 4.95 -1.41 17.27
C SER A 219 4.24 -0.24 17.95
N LEU A 220 3.40 0.48 17.23
CA LEU A 220 2.52 1.53 17.74
C LEU A 220 1.08 1.06 17.94
N GLY A 221 0.81 -0.25 17.80
CA GLY A 221 -0.54 -0.81 17.95
C GLY A 221 -1.38 -0.85 16.67
N GLY A 222 -0.87 -0.31 15.56
CA GLY A 222 -1.52 -0.36 14.24
C GLY A 222 -1.11 -1.58 13.41
N TYR A 223 -1.52 -1.64 12.16
CA TYR A 223 -1.16 -2.72 11.23
C TYR A 223 -1.42 -2.35 9.77
N ALA A 224 -0.68 -3.01 8.87
CA ALA A 224 -1.05 -3.11 7.47
C ALA A 224 -1.99 -4.31 7.25
N ILE A 225 -2.83 -4.25 6.21
CA ILE A 225 -3.81 -5.32 5.93
C ILE A 225 -3.11 -6.66 5.65
N GLU A 226 -2.02 -6.66 4.87
CA GLU A 226 -1.24 -7.88 4.60
C GLU A 226 -0.78 -8.55 5.90
N GLU A 227 -0.39 -7.76 6.88
CA GLU A 227 0.10 -8.25 8.15
C GLU A 227 -0.96 -8.98 8.96
N LYS A 228 -2.19 -8.50 8.93
CA LYS A 228 -3.32 -9.11 9.67
C LYS A 228 -3.96 -10.27 8.94
N THR A 229 -3.82 -10.32 7.61
CA THR A 229 -4.54 -11.30 6.81
C THR A 229 -3.66 -12.42 6.28
N LEU A 230 -2.41 -12.12 5.90
CA LEU A 230 -1.53 -13.05 5.19
C LEU A 230 -0.33 -13.53 6.03
N MET A 231 -0.12 -12.95 7.21
CA MET A 231 1.01 -13.30 8.08
C MET A 231 0.56 -13.92 9.39
N THR A 232 1.44 -14.72 10.00
CA THR A 232 1.26 -15.27 11.34
C THR A 232 1.68 -14.27 12.40
N ASP A 233 1.21 -14.44 13.63
CA ASP A 233 1.60 -13.56 14.77
C ASP A 233 3.07 -13.67 15.20
N LYS A 234 3.81 -14.64 14.66
CA LYS A 234 5.27 -14.82 14.96
C LYS A 234 6.16 -13.71 14.41
N ARG A 235 5.65 -12.84 13.53
CA ARG A 235 6.38 -11.71 12.96
C ARG A 235 6.89 -10.69 13.99
N HIS A 236 6.29 -10.63 15.19
CA HIS A 236 6.67 -9.69 16.25
C HIS A 236 8.11 -9.80 16.71
N ASN A 237 8.71 -10.97 16.50
CA ASN A 237 10.09 -11.25 16.87
C ASN A 237 11.06 -11.13 15.69
N SER A 238 10.61 -10.77 14.49
CA SER A 238 11.48 -10.61 13.34
C SER A 238 11.71 -9.14 13.04
N VAL A 239 12.94 -8.71 13.22
CA VAL A 239 13.42 -7.34 13.02
C VAL A 239 13.42 -6.94 11.55
N PHE A 240 13.45 -7.92 10.66
CA PHE A 240 13.58 -7.71 9.23
C PHE A 240 12.60 -8.57 8.43
N TYR A 241 11.92 -7.93 7.52
CA TYR A 241 11.14 -8.58 6.46
C TYR A 241 12.02 -9.32 5.43
N GLY A 242 13.37 -9.22 5.55
CA GLY A 242 14.27 -9.72 4.53
C GLY A 242 14.27 -11.24 4.38
N ASP A 243 14.38 -11.98 5.49
CA ASP A 243 14.76 -13.39 5.40
C ASP A 243 13.71 -14.39 5.87
N LYS A 244 12.70 -13.97 6.62
CA LYS A 244 11.62 -14.86 7.09
C LYS A 244 10.31 -14.11 7.23
N ARG A 245 9.67 -13.81 6.11
CA ARG A 245 8.25 -13.44 6.15
C ARG A 245 7.49 -14.64 6.70
N HIS A 246 6.84 -14.45 7.83
CA HIS A 246 5.98 -15.47 8.44
C HIS A 246 4.62 -15.52 7.73
N ASN A 247 4.64 -15.60 6.39
CA ASN A 247 3.44 -15.71 5.59
C ASN A 247 2.73 -17.04 5.85
N ILE A 248 1.42 -17.00 5.80
CA ILE A 248 0.59 -18.19 5.82
C ILE A 248 0.63 -18.77 4.42
N LYS A 249 1.34 -19.90 4.24
CA LYS A 249 1.67 -20.49 2.94
C LYS A 249 0.46 -20.77 2.04
N GLU A 250 -0.66 -21.16 2.63
CA GLU A 250 -1.90 -21.43 1.91
C GLU A 250 -2.61 -20.17 1.39
N LEU A 251 -2.18 -18.98 1.78
CA LEU A 251 -2.77 -17.69 1.40
C LEU A 251 -1.94 -16.90 0.39
N ILE A 252 -0.73 -17.35 0.08
CA ILE A 252 0.19 -16.72 -0.86
C ILE A 252 0.42 -17.58 -2.09
N ILE A 253 0.95 -16.99 -3.16
CA ILE A 253 1.22 -17.71 -4.42
C ILE A 253 2.32 -18.74 -4.23
N SER A 254 3.46 -18.36 -3.62
CA SER A 254 4.58 -19.27 -3.35
C SER A 254 5.53 -18.68 -2.29
N ASP A 255 6.51 -19.48 -1.85
CA ASP A 255 7.58 -19.01 -0.95
C ASP A 255 8.50 -17.94 -1.62
N TYR A 256 8.40 -17.75 -2.93
CA TYR A 256 9.15 -16.75 -3.72
C TYR A 256 8.28 -15.58 -4.18
N ASP A 257 6.95 -15.73 -4.09
CA ASP A 257 5.97 -14.69 -4.42
C ASP A 257 4.93 -14.59 -3.32
N TYR A 258 5.08 -13.59 -2.47
CA TYR A 258 4.24 -13.36 -1.31
C TYR A 258 2.91 -12.64 -1.62
N HIS A 259 2.61 -12.44 -2.90
CA HIS A 259 1.29 -11.92 -3.26
C HIS A 259 0.20 -12.90 -2.88
N PRO A 260 -1.00 -12.40 -2.51
CA PRO A 260 -2.10 -13.26 -2.13
C PRO A 260 -2.56 -14.13 -3.33
N ASN A 261 -2.80 -15.39 -3.07
CA ASN A 261 -3.52 -16.28 -3.98
C ASN A 261 -5.03 -16.06 -3.85
N ALA A 262 -5.85 -16.88 -4.50
CA ALA A 262 -7.32 -16.77 -4.44
C ALA A 262 -7.86 -16.77 -3.00
N LYS A 263 -7.34 -17.63 -2.12
CA LYS A 263 -7.73 -17.70 -0.69
C LYS A 263 -7.25 -16.47 0.07
N GLY A 264 -6.05 -15.98 -0.23
CA GLY A 264 -5.51 -14.76 0.35
C GLY A 264 -6.37 -13.54 0.01
N HIS A 265 -6.79 -13.40 -1.24
CA HIS A 265 -7.72 -12.34 -1.64
C HIS A 265 -9.10 -12.46 -0.96
N GLN A 266 -9.62 -13.67 -0.81
CA GLN A 266 -10.84 -13.92 -0.04
C GLN A 266 -10.68 -13.43 1.40
N LYS A 267 -9.58 -13.79 2.06
CA LYS A 267 -9.28 -13.41 3.45
C LYS A 267 -9.18 -11.89 3.62
N ILE A 268 -8.50 -11.20 2.68
CA ILE A 268 -8.41 -9.74 2.67
C ILE A 268 -9.80 -9.11 2.53
N SER A 269 -10.60 -9.59 1.58
CA SER A 269 -11.98 -9.09 1.36
C SER A 269 -12.85 -9.23 2.60
N GLU A 270 -12.80 -10.38 3.27
CA GLU A 270 -13.55 -10.65 4.50
C GLU A 270 -13.11 -9.72 5.62
N PHE A 271 -11.80 -9.58 5.82
CA PHE A 271 -11.23 -8.73 6.85
C PHE A 271 -11.64 -7.26 6.70
N ILE A 272 -11.62 -6.74 5.45
CA ILE A 272 -12.04 -5.36 5.19
C ILE A 272 -13.56 -5.22 5.39
N TYR A 273 -14.36 -6.17 4.89
CA TYR A 273 -15.82 -6.14 5.02
C TYR A 273 -16.28 -6.03 6.47
N GLU A 274 -15.63 -6.75 7.38
CA GLU A 274 -15.95 -6.74 8.82
C GLU A 274 -15.63 -5.38 9.50
N ARG A 275 -14.97 -4.45 8.80
CA ARG A 275 -14.52 -3.15 9.34
C ARG A 275 -15.09 -1.94 8.61
N LEU A 276 -16.04 -2.19 7.70
CA LEU A 276 -16.81 -1.13 7.04
C LEU A 276 -18.00 -0.72 7.87
#